data_3e0b86dbdb9bc168a84b88243fd6ebc5
#
_entry.id   3e0b86dbdb9bc168a84b88243fd6ebc5
#
_cell.length_a   1.000
_cell.length_b   1.000
_cell.length_c   1.000
_cell.angle_alpha   90.00
_cell.angle_beta   90.00
_cell.angle_gamma   90.00
#
_symmetry.space_group_name_H-M   'P 1'
#
loop_
_entity.id
_entity.type
_entity.pdbx_description
1 polymer ?
#
loop_
_entity_poly.entity_id
_entity_poly.type
_entity_poly.pdbx_seq_one_letter_code
_entity_poly.pdbx_strand_id
1 'polypeptide(L)'
;MADPRKIVLVSTQGYRRELDTLVAGWIEVGVKYLGVVGVDSSNLENVIDDLCIGVGTDPYFMLTASHGDDETVGDAISLAKQLTEGVGNGPVEVVEL
;
A
#
# COMPACT_ATOMS: atom_id res chain seq x y z
N MET A 1 14.04 -17.10 4.31
CA MET A 1 13.34 -16.27 3.30
C MET A 1 13.26 -14.83 3.76
N ALA A 2 13.50 -13.89 2.84
CA ALA A 2 13.36 -12.49 3.17
C ALA A 2 11.89 -12.11 3.28
N ASP A 3 11.56 -11.18 4.19
CA ASP A 3 10.22 -10.65 4.29
C ASP A 3 9.88 -9.84 3.02
N PRO A 4 8.61 -9.81 2.62
CA PRO A 4 8.21 -8.99 1.48
C PRO A 4 8.44 -7.50 1.77
N ARG A 5 8.69 -6.73 0.71
CA ARG A 5 8.85 -5.29 0.87
C ARG A 5 7.53 -4.64 1.29
N LYS A 6 7.63 -3.49 1.91
CA LYS A 6 6.50 -2.65 2.25
C LYS A 6 6.45 -1.51 1.25
N ILE A 7 5.25 -1.11 0.85
CA ILE A 7 5.08 -0.09 -0.19
C ILE A 7 4.56 1.21 0.43
N VAL A 8 5.17 2.33 0.05
CA VAL A 8 4.62 3.66 0.29
C VAL A 8 4.27 4.23 -1.08
N LEU A 9 2.98 4.35 -1.33
CA LEU A 9 2.46 4.86 -2.60
C LEU A 9 2.23 6.36 -2.47
N VAL A 10 2.88 7.12 -3.36
CA VAL A 10 2.70 8.57 -3.42
C VAL A 10 1.74 8.88 -4.55
N SER A 11 0.56 9.42 -4.21
CA SER A 11 -0.46 9.77 -5.19
C SER A 11 -0.31 11.23 -5.57
N THR A 12 -0.12 11.50 -6.86
CA THR A 12 0.01 12.88 -7.36
C THR A 12 -1.27 13.37 -8.04
N GLN A 13 -2.12 12.46 -8.50
CA GLN A 13 -3.32 12.81 -9.28
C GLN A 13 -4.58 12.05 -8.82
N GLY A 14 -4.50 11.28 -7.74
CA GLY A 14 -5.60 10.44 -7.32
C GLY A 14 -5.61 9.10 -8.06
N TYR A 15 -6.79 8.48 -8.14
CA TYR A 15 -6.90 7.15 -8.74
C TYR A 15 -6.52 7.15 -10.21
N ARG A 16 -5.74 6.15 -10.60
CA ARG A 16 -5.39 5.87 -11.99
C ARG A 16 -5.50 4.37 -12.23
N ARG A 17 -5.80 4.01 -13.46
CA ARG A 17 -5.98 2.61 -13.84
C ARG A 17 -4.71 1.77 -13.58
N GLU A 18 -3.55 2.38 -13.67
CA GLU A 18 -2.27 1.73 -13.40
C GLU A 18 -2.20 1.15 -11.99
N LEU A 19 -2.97 1.73 -11.06
CA LEU A 19 -3.01 1.24 -9.68
C LEU A 19 -3.49 -0.21 -9.62
N ASP A 20 -4.48 -0.57 -10.43
CA ASP A 20 -5.02 -1.93 -10.45
C ASP A 20 -3.92 -2.95 -10.78
N THR A 21 -3.10 -2.64 -11.79
CA THR A 21 -1.99 -3.50 -12.20
C THR A 21 -0.92 -3.58 -11.12
N LEU A 22 -0.60 -2.43 -10.50
CA LEU A 22 0.40 -2.38 -9.43
C LEU A 22 -0.04 -3.24 -8.24
N VAL A 23 -1.28 -3.08 -7.80
CA VAL A 23 -1.80 -3.85 -6.66
C VAL A 23 -1.78 -5.35 -6.96
N ALA A 24 -2.20 -5.74 -8.16
CA ALA A 24 -2.17 -7.15 -8.56
C ALA A 24 -0.74 -7.72 -8.47
N GLY A 25 0.24 -6.96 -8.92
CA GLY A 25 1.65 -7.37 -8.82
C GLY A 25 2.14 -7.48 -7.38
N TRP A 26 1.74 -6.54 -6.53
CA TRP A 26 2.11 -6.58 -5.11
C TRP A 26 1.49 -7.78 -4.39
N ILE A 27 0.25 -8.11 -4.71
CA ILE A 27 -0.40 -9.31 -4.15
C ILE A 27 0.36 -10.56 -4.58
N GLU A 28 0.75 -10.63 -5.84
CA GLU A 28 1.44 -11.78 -6.41
C GLU A 28 2.79 -12.03 -5.72
N VAL A 29 3.51 -10.97 -5.37
CA VAL A 29 4.81 -11.11 -4.69
C VAL A 29 4.70 -11.11 -3.17
N GLY A 30 3.51 -11.02 -2.63
CA GLY A 30 3.28 -11.20 -1.20
C GLY A 30 3.43 -9.96 -0.35
N VAL A 31 3.26 -8.76 -0.90
CA VAL A 31 3.30 -7.51 -0.13
C VAL A 31 2.16 -7.51 0.90
N LYS A 32 2.49 -7.20 2.15
CA LYS A 32 1.53 -7.20 3.26
C LYS A 32 1.21 -5.82 3.82
N TYR A 33 1.93 -4.79 3.40
CA TYR A 33 1.72 -3.42 3.89
C TYR A 33 1.81 -2.42 2.74
N LEU A 34 0.83 -1.51 2.72
CA LEU A 34 0.78 -0.43 1.74
C LEU A 34 0.30 0.85 2.43
N GLY A 35 1.16 1.86 2.49
CA GLY A 35 0.78 3.19 2.96
C GLY A 35 0.54 4.09 1.76
N VAL A 36 -0.52 4.89 1.81
CA VAL A 36 -0.86 5.84 0.74
C VAL A 36 -0.76 7.26 1.27
N VAL A 37 -0.01 8.09 0.57
CA VAL A 37 0.15 9.51 0.93
C VAL A 37 -0.09 10.36 -0.32
N GLY A 38 -0.65 11.55 -0.13
CA GLY A 38 -0.87 12.50 -1.21
C GLY A 38 -2.34 12.64 -1.60
N VAL A 39 -2.58 12.96 -2.86
CA VAL A 39 -3.91 13.29 -3.36
C VAL A 39 -4.84 12.08 -3.24
N ASP A 40 -6.02 12.32 -2.63
CA ASP A 40 -7.10 11.33 -2.57
C ASP A 40 -6.71 10.02 -1.85
N SER A 41 -5.81 10.12 -0.86
CA SER A 41 -5.25 8.94 -0.20
C SER A 41 -6.31 8.03 0.41
N SER A 42 -7.34 8.58 1.06
CA SER A 42 -8.41 7.78 1.68
C SER A 42 -9.20 6.99 0.63
N ASN A 43 -9.50 7.60 -0.50
CA ASN A 43 -10.21 6.92 -1.57
C ASN A 43 -9.34 5.81 -2.17
N LEU A 44 -8.05 6.08 -2.35
CA LEU A 44 -7.12 5.07 -2.86
C LEU A 44 -7.01 3.88 -1.91
N GLU A 45 -7.00 4.13 -0.60
CA GLU A 45 -7.01 3.05 0.37
C GLU A 45 -8.23 2.15 0.18
N ASN A 46 -9.41 2.74 -0.01
CA ASN A 46 -10.62 1.97 -0.25
C ASN A 46 -10.55 1.17 -1.54
N VAL A 47 -10.02 1.76 -2.61
CA VAL A 47 -9.84 1.07 -3.89
C VAL A 47 -8.90 -0.13 -3.72
N ILE A 48 -7.80 0.06 -3.01
CA ILE A 48 -6.83 -1.01 -2.77
C ILE A 48 -7.46 -2.14 -1.96
N ASP A 49 -8.23 -1.80 -0.92
CA ASP A 49 -8.92 -2.81 -0.12
C ASP A 49 -9.89 -3.61 -0.97
N ASP A 50 -10.63 -2.96 -1.86
CA ASP A 50 -11.55 -3.63 -2.78
C ASP A 50 -10.80 -4.57 -3.73
N LEU A 51 -9.65 -4.14 -4.22
CA LEU A 51 -8.83 -4.97 -5.11
C LEU A 51 -8.28 -6.21 -4.38
N CYS A 52 -7.94 -6.06 -3.10
CA CYS A 52 -7.47 -7.18 -2.28
C CYS A 52 -8.57 -8.19 -2.02
N ILE A 53 -9.81 -7.73 -1.82
CA ILE A 53 -10.96 -8.61 -1.66
C ILE A 53 -11.24 -9.32 -2.98
N GLY A 54 -11.21 -8.58 -4.09
CA GLY A 54 -11.44 -9.13 -5.42
C GLY A 54 -12.80 -9.74 -5.58
N VAL A 55 -12.93 -10.62 -6.57
CA VAL A 55 -14.16 -11.37 -6.82
C VAL A 55 -13.98 -12.85 -6.49
N GLY A 56 -12.86 -13.20 -5.91
CA GLY A 56 -12.54 -14.59 -5.58
C GLY A 56 -13.05 -15.00 -4.21
N THR A 57 -12.81 -16.26 -3.88
CA THR A 57 -13.20 -16.83 -2.58
C THR A 57 -12.13 -16.64 -1.52
N ASP A 58 -10.92 -16.22 -1.92
CA ASP A 58 -9.79 -16.05 -1.01
C ASP A 58 -9.30 -14.61 -1.03
N PRO A 59 -9.92 -13.72 -0.23
CA PRO A 59 -9.44 -12.34 -0.18
C PRO A 59 -8.01 -12.29 0.34
N TYR A 60 -7.21 -11.42 -0.25
CA TYR A 60 -5.83 -11.24 0.14
C TYR A 60 -5.75 -10.22 1.28
N PHE A 61 -5.04 -10.58 2.34
CA PHE A 61 -4.83 -9.66 3.46
C PHE A 61 -3.64 -8.74 3.16
N MET A 62 -3.90 -7.44 3.17
CA MET A 62 -2.88 -6.41 3.09
C MET A 62 -3.28 -5.29 4.04
N LEU A 63 -2.39 -4.95 4.98
CA LEU A 63 -2.64 -3.82 5.87
C LEU A 63 -2.42 -2.54 5.09
N THR A 64 -3.47 -1.71 5.02
CA THR A 64 -3.41 -0.44 4.30
C THR A 64 -3.57 0.71 5.28
N ALA A 65 -2.92 1.83 4.97
CA ALA A 65 -3.03 3.05 5.76
C ALA A 65 -3.06 4.24 4.81
N SER A 66 -3.92 5.23 5.12
CA SER A 66 -3.93 6.48 4.39
C SER A 66 -3.38 7.59 5.28
N HIS A 67 -2.64 8.51 4.69
CA HIS A 67 -2.02 9.64 5.38
C HIS A 67 -2.64 10.94 4.89
N GLY A 68 -3.05 11.78 5.85
CA GLY A 68 -3.72 13.03 5.53
C GLY A 68 -2.81 14.06 4.88
N ASP A 69 -3.41 15.19 4.49
CA ASP A 69 -2.70 16.25 3.77
C ASP A 69 -1.56 16.87 4.58
N ASP A 70 -1.62 16.78 5.91
CA ASP A 70 -0.59 17.30 6.81
C ASP A 70 0.54 16.30 7.06
N GLU A 71 0.44 15.11 6.49
CA GLU A 71 1.48 14.09 6.63
C GLU A 71 2.36 14.04 5.39
N THR A 72 3.62 13.65 5.58
CA THR A 72 4.61 13.61 4.50
C THR A 72 4.94 12.18 4.10
N VAL A 73 5.64 12.04 2.98
CA VAL A 73 6.18 10.73 2.56
C VAL A 73 7.11 10.17 3.65
N GLY A 74 7.89 11.05 4.30
CA GLY A 74 8.74 10.63 5.42
C GLY A 74 7.95 10.04 6.58
N ASP A 75 6.79 10.63 6.90
CA ASP A 75 5.91 10.09 7.94
C ASP A 75 5.40 8.70 7.56
N ALA A 76 5.02 8.51 6.31
CA ALA A 76 4.55 7.22 5.80
C ALA A 76 5.65 6.16 5.86
N ILE A 77 6.86 6.52 5.49
CA ILE A 77 8.03 5.63 5.56
C ILE A 77 8.31 5.23 7.01
N SER A 78 8.28 6.21 7.92
CA SER A 78 8.52 5.95 9.35
C SER A 78 7.50 4.96 9.92
N LEU A 79 6.22 5.14 9.60
CA LEU A 79 5.18 4.24 10.05
C LEU A 79 5.39 2.84 9.47
N ALA A 80 5.72 2.73 8.19
CA ALA A 80 5.96 1.45 7.55
C ALA A 80 7.11 0.68 8.23
N LYS A 81 8.16 1.40 8.63
CA LYS A 81 9.31 0.78 9.31
C LYS A 81 8.96 0.31 10.71
N GLN A 82 8.03 0.98 11.39
CA GLN A 82 7.63 0.64 12.75
C GLN A 82 6.67 -0.56 12.80
N LEU A 83 5.85 -0.73 11.77
CA LEU A 83 4.86 -1.80 11.75
C LEU A 83 5.49 -3.07 11.19
N THR A 84 5.73 -4.03 12.05
CA THR A 84 6.34 -5.30 11.66
C THR A 84 5.42 -6.49 11.92
N GLU A 85 4.50 -6.36 12.85
CA GLU A 85 3.62 -7.46 13.23
C GLU A 85 2.62 -7.77 12.12
N GLY A 86 2.65 -8.98 11.61
CA GLY A 86 1.75 -9.42 10.56
C GLY A 86 2.14 -8.98 9.16
N VAL A 87 3.07 -8.03 9.03
CA VAL A 87 3.48 -7.50 7.73
C VAL A 87 4.96 -7.73 7.43
N GLY A 88 5.71 -8.21 8.42
CA GLY A 88 7.12 -8.50 8.25
C GLY A 88 8.02 -7.30 8.44
N ASN A 89 9.31 -7.50 8.22
CA ASN A 89 10.34 -6.51 8.46
C ASN A 89 11.15 -6.23 7.19
N GLY A 90 10.50 -6.33 6.03
CA GLY A 90 11.15 -6.09 4.75
C GLY A 90 11.42 -4.62 4.48
N PRO A 91 12.17 -4.32 3.41
CA PRO A 91 12.51 -2.95 3.06
C PRO A 91 11.28 -2.16 2.61
N VAL A 92 11.35 -0.84 2.78
CA VAL A 92 10.30 0.08 2.33
C VAL A 92 10.64 0.56 0.93
N GLU A 93 9.70 0.42 0.00
CA GLU A 93 9.85 0.92 -1.36
C GLU A 93 8.83 2.04 -1.58
N VAL A 94 9.28 3.18 -2.10
CA VAL A 94 8.42 4.30 -2.44
C VAL A 94 8.07 4.22 -3.92
N VAL A 95 6.78 4.24 -4.21
CA VAL A 95 6.27 4.18 -5.58
C VAL A 95 5.44 5.44 -5.83
N GLU A 96 5.77 6.17 -6.88
CA GLU A 96 5.03 7.35 -7.28
C GLU A 96 4.05 6.98 -8.40
N LEU A 97 2.81 7.41 -8.23
CA LEU A 97 1.75 7.13 -9.19
C LEU A 97 1.30 8.39 -9.90
#